data_ccaa29c56ef069b7b4ba72e141e902ac
#
_entry.id   ccaa29c56ef069b7b4ba72e141e902ac
#
_cell.length_a   1.000
_cell.length_b   1.000
_cell.length_c   1.000
_cell.angle_alpha   90.00
_cell.angle_beta   90.00
_cell.angle_gamma   90.00
#
_symmetry.space_group_name_H-M   'P 1'
#
loop_
_entity.id
_entity.type
_entity.pdbx_description
1 polymer ?
#
loop_
_entity_poly.entity_id
_entity_poly.type
_entity_poly.pdbx_seq_one_letter_code
_entity_poly.pdbx_strand_id
1 'polypeptide(L)'
;HEHVPGFAAMSEGEGGFFERIASTEAWLRTRPGLSPEQVATAVASVRRGILYTTAWTVVWISRELALYKDGPRGTDRVAKRLGRRLFGYESHEPLSFADGFSVELPLYSPSYFLAALFGSALRRAVLAEVGGPLWPNRKVGPWLLRHWMREGTSFDWTTRLRELTGAPFDARAFLAETRPGTK
;
A
#
# COMPACT_ATOMS: atom_id res chain seq x y z
N HIS A 1 1.38 -9.69 -19.15
CA HIS A 1 0.43 -9.46 -18.06
C HIS A 1 0.94 -8.50 -16.98
N GLU A 2 2.27 -8.37 -16.80
CA GLU A 2 2.89 -7.54 -15.75
C GLU A 2 2.65 -6.03 -15.91
N HIS A 3 2.31 -5.58 -17.11
CA HIS A 3 2.05 -4.17 -17.41
C HIS A 3 0.58 -3.74 -17.25
N VAL A 4 -0.31 -4.63 -16.80
CA VAL A 4 -1.70 -4.27 -16.53
C VAL A 4 -1.78 -3.68 -15.12
N PRO A 5 -2.17 -2.41 -14.95
CA PRO A 5 -2.19 -1.75 -13.63
C PRO A 5 -2.93 -2.53 -12.54
N GLY A 6 -3.97 -3.25 -12.90
CA GLY A 6 -4.71 -4.09 -11.94
C GLY A 6 -3.90 -5.29 -11.42
N PHE A 7 -3.11 -5.94 -12.28
CA PHE A 7 -2.24 -7.04 -11.87
C PHE A 7 -1.08 -6.54 -10.99
N ALA A 8 -0.45 -5.43 -11.38
CA ALA A 8 0.59 -4.82 -10.58
C ALA A 8 0.08 -4.41 -9.17
N ALA A 9 -1.12 -3.85 -9.08
CA ALA A 9 -1.73 -3.50 -7.79
C ALA A 9 -1.94 -4.73 -6.88
N MET A 10 -2.34 -5.87 -7.45
CA MET A 10 -2.48 -7.13 -6.71
C MET A 10 -1.11 -7.65 -6.23
N SER A 11 -0.14 -7.77 -7.12
CA SER A 11 1.20 -8.29 -6.81
C SER A 11 1.91 -7.43 -5.76
N GLU A 12 1.93 -6.12 -5.95
CA GLU A 12 2.51 -5.17 -4.97
C GLU A 12 1.74 -5.20 -3.64
N GLY A 13 0.43 -5.37 -3.68
CA GLY A 13 -0.40 -5.44 -2.49
C GLY A 13 -0.23 -6.74 -1.70
N GLU A 14 0.04 -7.86 -2.36
CA GLU A 14 0.43 -9.12 -1.72
C GLU A 14 1.78 -8.96 -1.00
N GLY A 15 2.76 -8.36 -1.65
CA GLY A 15 4.03 -8.00 -1.02
C GLY A 15 3.83 -7.15 0.22
N GLY A 16 3.03 -6.08 0.10
CA GLY A 16 2.68 -5.20 1.22
C GLY A 16 1.89 -5.89 2.33
N PHE A 17 1.10 -6.93 2.04
CA PHE A 17 0.45 -7.75 3.06
C PHE A 17 1.47 -8.44 3.96
N PHE A 18 2.49 -9.10 3.38
CA PHE A 18 3.53 -9.80 4.14
C PHE A 18 4.48 -8.84 4.85
N GLU A 19 4.83 -7.74 4.23
CA GLU A 19 5.63 -6.68 4.86
C GLU A 19 4.94 -6.15 6.13
N ARG A 20 3.62 -6.00 6.11
CA ARG A 20 2.84 -5.60 7.28
C ARG A 20 2.88 -6.62 8.39
N ILE A 21 2.87 -7.92 8.11
CA ILE A 21 3.05 -8.95 9.14
C ILE A 21 4.40 -8.79 9.80
N ALA A 22 5.47 -8.65 9.00
CA ALA A 22 6.84 -8.49 9.49
C ALA A 22 7.08 -7.19 10.27
N SER A 23 6.20 -6.21 10.15
CA SER A 23 6.27 -4.94 10.86
C SER A 23 5.32 -4.84 12.07
N THR A 24 4.62 -5.92 12.42
CA THR A 24 3.78 -5.95 13.62
C THR A 24 4.61 -6.06 14.90
N GLU A 25 4.09 -5.52 16.00
CA GLU A 25 4.71 -5.66 17.31
C GLU A 25 4.92 -7.14 17.66
N ALA A 26 3.92 -7.99 17.40
CA ALA A 26 3.99 -9.43 17.69
C ALA A 26 5.16 -10.10 16.94
N TRP A 27 5.42 -9.76 15.69
CA TRP A 27 6.54 -10.31 14.94
C TRP A 27 7.87 -9.72 15.39
N LEU A 28 7.96 -8.41 15.59
CA LEU A 28 9.18 -7.73 16.03
C LEU A 28 9.67 -8.25 17.40
N ARG A 29 8.75 -8.53 18.32
CA ARG A 29 9.09 -9.15 19.63
C ARG A 29 9.71 -10.54 19.53
N THR A 30 9.60 -11.22 18.39
CA THR A 30 10.31 -12.50 18.16
C THR A 30 11.75 -12.31 17.70
N ARG A 31 12.20 -11.09 17.45
CA ARG A 31 13.56 -10.79 16.99
C ARG A 31 14.50 -10.67 18.18
N PRO A 32 15.61 -11.43 18.20
CA PRO A 32 16.57 -11.32 19.29
C PRO A 32 17.23 -9.94 19.28
N GLY A 33 17.49 -9.41 20.45
CA GLY A 33 18.23 -8.14 20.63
C GLY A 33 17.41 -6.87 20.55
N LEU A 34 16.10 -6.93 20.26
CA LEU A 34 15.25 -5.74 20.30
C LEU A 34 14.64 -5.51 21.69
N SER A 35 14.85 -4.31 22.26
CA SER A 35 14.16 -3.91 23.48
C SER A 35 12.68 -3.57 23.20
N PRO A 36 11.80 -3.60 24.23
CA PRO A 36 10.40 -3.18 24.07
C PRO A 36 10.26 -1.76 23.49
N GLU A 37 11.14 -0.84 23.84
CA GLU A 37 11.16 0.54 23.36
C GLU A 37 11.54 0.61 21.88
N GLN A 38 12.55 -0.20 21.48
CA GLN A 38 12.93 -0.30 20.06
C GLN A 38 11.81 -0.87 19.21
N VAL A 39 11.09 -1.87 19.71
CA VAL A 39 9.90 -2.43 19.03
C VAL A 39 8.82 -1.37 18.89
N ALA A 40 8.48 -0.64 19.95
CA ALA A 40 7.49 0.42 19.90
C ALA A 40 7.86 1.53 18.91
N THR A 41 9.14 1.94 18.92
CA THR A 41 9.68 2.92 17.97
C THR A 41 9.60 2.42 16.53
N ALA A 42 9.95 1.16 16.27
CA ALA A 42 9.87 0.55 14.95
C ALA A 42 8.42 0.54 14.42
N VAL A 43 7.46 0.07 15.25
CA VAL A 43 6.03 0.07 14.88
C VAL A 43 5.52 1.48 14.56
N ALA A 44 5.87 2.48 15.39
CA ALA A 44 5.48 3.86 15.16
C ALA A 44 6.11 4.42 13.88
N SER A 45 7.36 4.06 13.58
CA SER A 45 8.07 4.47 12.36
C SER A 45 7.45 3.87 11.10
N VAL A 46 7.10 2.59 11.14
CA VAL A 46 6.38 1.93 10.03
C VAL A 46 5.07 2.63 9.74
N ARG A 47 4.25 2.92 10.75
CA ARG A 47 2.98 3.64 10.56
C ARG A 47 3.18 5.00 9.89
N ARG A 48 4.16 5.78 10.35
CA ARG A 48 4.50 7.08 9.73
C ARG A 48 5.01 6.90 8.30
N GLY A 49 5.87 5.89 8.06
CA GLY A 49 6.40 5.57 6.74
C GLY A 49 5.30 5.27 5.74
N ILE A 50 4.27 4.51 6.12
CA ILE A 50 3.14 4.18 5.26
C ILE A 50 2.36 5.43 4.85
N LEU A 51 2.03 6.31 5.80
CA LEU A 51 1.33 7.55 5.49
C LEU A 51 2.17 8.45 4.59
N TYR A 52 3.46 8.56 4.87
CA TYR A 52 4.40 9.32 4.07
C TYR A 52 4.51 8.78 2.64
N THR A 53 4.73 7.46 2.47
CA THR A 53 4.83 6.82 1.17
C THR A 53 3.51 6.95 0.39
N THR A 54 2.37 6.77 1.06
CA THR A 54 1.06 6.94 0.42
C THR A 54 0.84 8.38 -0.05
N ALA A 55 1.23 9.36 0.75
CA ALA A 55 1.14 10.77 0.36
C ALA A 55 2.05 11.08 -0.86
N TRP A 56 3.27 10.54 -0.88
CA TRP A 56 4.17 10.63 -2.04
C TRP A 56 3.59 9.97 -3.28
N THR A 57 2.97 8.80 -3.15
CA THR A 57 2.31 8.12 -4.27
C THR A 57 1.19 8.98 -4.86
N VAL A 58 0.42 9.69 -4.03
CA VAL A 58 -0.58 10.67 -4.51
C VAL A 58 0.07 11.80 -5.31
N VAL A 59 1.23 12.30 -4.88
CA VAL A 59 1.99 13.31 -5.65
C VAL A 59 2.42 12.75 -7.00
N TRP A 60 2.98 11.54 -7.04
CA TRP A 60 3.42 10.90 -8.28
C TRP A 60 2.27 10.68 -9.27
N ILE A 61 1.17 10.10 -8.83
CA ILE A 61 -0.02 9.90 -9.67
C ILE A 61 -0.49 11.23 -10.25
N SER A 62 -0.56 12.26 -9.40
CA SER A 62 -1.03 13.58 -9.83
C SER A 62 -0.08 14.25 -10.83
N ARG A 63 1.24 14.06 -10.66
CA ARG A 63 2.27 14.53 -11.59
C ARG A 63 2.17 13.81 -12.92
N GLU A 64 2.04 12.50 -12.91
CA GLU A 64 1.91 11.67 -14.09
C GLU A 64 0.67 12.06 -14.91
N LEU A 65 -0.48 12.20 -14.25
CA LEU A 65 -1.70 12.67 -14.91
C LEU A 65 -1.54 14.09 -15.48
N ALA A 66 -0.84 14.97 -14.77
CA ALA A 66 -0.56 16.32 -15.26
C ALA A 66 0.42 16.32 -16.44
N LEU A 67 1.39 15.39 -16.47
CA LEU A 67 2.32 15.23 -17.58
C LEU A 67 1.56 14.91 -18.87
N TYR A 68 0.66 13.95 -18.83
CA TYR A 68 -0.11 13.55 -19.99
C TYR A 68 -1.14 14.61 -20.44
N LYS A 69 -1.68 15.39 -19.49
CA LYS A 69 -2.70 16.41 -19.77
C LYS A 69 -2.09 17.75 -20.19
N ASP A 70 -1.12 18.24 -19.42
CA ASP A 70 -0.64 19.63 -19.49
C ASP A 70 0.86 19.72 -19.82
N GLY A 71 1.52 18.59 -20.04
CA GLY A 71 2.96 18.50 -20.30
C GLY A 71 3.84 18.82 -19.06
N PRO A 72 5.15 19.00 -19.27
CA PRO A 72 6.12 19.17 -18.17
C PRO A 72 5.82 20.34 -17.23
N ARG A 73 5.31 21.47 -17.74
CA ARG A 73 4.93 22.62 -16.91
C ARG A 73 3.77 22.32 -15.96
N GLY A 74 2.85 21.45 -16.37
CA GLY A 74 1.75 20.99 -15.53
C GLY A 74 2.24 20.14 -14.36
N THR A 75 3.20 19.26 -14.65
CA THR A 75 3.84 18.37 -13.66
C THR A 75 4.51 19.17 -12.55
N ASP A 76 5.34 20.18 -12.88
CA ASP A 76 6.02 21.01 -11.89
C ASP A 76 5.03 21.78 -10.99
N ARG A 77 4.01 22.37 -11.59
CA ARG A 77 2.94 23.09 -10.87
C ARG A 77 2.22 22.19 -9.85
N VAL A 78 1.88 20.96 -10.25
CA VAL A 78 1.21 19.98 -9.39
C VAL A 78 2.14 19.53 -8.27
N ALA A 79 3.41 19.22 -8.55
CA ALA A 79 4.38 18.82 -7.57
C ALA A 79 4.56 19.86 -6.47
N LYS A 80 4.76 21.12 -6.84
CA LYS A 80 4.89 22.24 -5.89
C LYS A 80 3.64 22.41 -5.02
N ARG A 81 2.45 22.39 -5.63
CA ARG A 81 1.18 22.57 -4.91
C ARG A 81 0.95 21.45 -3.89
N LEU A 82 1.12 20.19 -4.31
CA LEU A 82 0.88 19.03 -3.44
C LEU A 82 2.00 18.88 -2.41
N GLY A 83 3.26 19.16 -2.77
CA GLY A 83 4.37 19.16 -1.84
C GLY A 83 4.11 20.11 -0.66
N ARG A 84 3.73 21.37 -0.94
CA ARG A 84 3.34 22.32 0.11
C ARG A 84 2.18 21.82 0.97
N ARG A 85 1.13 21.25 0.34
CA ARG A 85 -0.07 20.83 1.04
C ARG A 85 0.14 19.60 1.92
N LEU A 86 0.92 18.62 1.46
CA LEU A 86 1.07 17.33 2.11
C LEU A 86 2.31 17.27 3.01
N PHE A 87 3.37 17.98 2.65
CA PHE A 87 4.66 17.90 3.33
C PHE A 87 5.16 19.22 3.90
N GLY A 88 4.48 20.33 3.61
CA GLY A 88 4.87 21.66 4.09
C GLY A 88 6.04 22.30 3.33
N TYR A 89 6.54 21.69 2.26
CA TYR A 89 7.62 22.24 1.44
C TYR A 89 7.37 22.04 -0.06
N GLU A 90 8.04 22.85 -0.89
CA GLU A 90 8.01 22.66 -2.34
C GLU A 90 8.91 21.49 -2.73
N SER A 91 8.36 20.52 -3.45
CA SER A 91 9.17 19.50 -4.09
C SER A 91 9.84 20.09 -5.31
N HIS A 92 11.17 20.05 -5.31
CA HIS A 92 12.01 20.48 -6.44
C HIS A 92 12.67 19.29 -7.13
N GLU A 93 12.09 18.10 -7.03
CA GLU A 93 12.66 16.95 -7.72
C GLU A 93 12.71 17.21 -9.24
N PRO A 94 13.88 17.01 -9.86
CA PRO A 94 14.03 17.20 -11.29
C PRO A 94 13.01 16.34 -12.05
N LEU A 95 12.45 16.89 -13.10
CA LEU A 95 11.56 16.17 -14.03
C LEU A 95 12.15 14.84 -14.49
N SER A 96 13.48 14.77 -14.67
CA SER A 96 14.21 13.62 -15.17
C SER A 96 13.93 12.30 -14.45
N PHE A 97 13.70 12.32 -13.15
CA PHE A 97 13.44 11.08 -12.40
C PHE A 97 12.00 10.59 -12.57
N ALA A 98 11.04 11.50 -12.56
CA ALA A 98 9.64 11.16 -12.78
C ALA A 98 9.37 10.76 -14.24
N ASP A 99 10.08 11.37 -15.17
CA ASP A 99 9.89 11.16 -16.62
C ASP A 99 10.35 9.78 -17.07
N GLY A 100 11.50 9.28 -16.56
CA GLY A 100 11.98 7.94 -16.89
C GLY A 100 10.98 6.87 -16.49
N PHE A 101 10.47 6.92 -15.27
CA PHE A 101 9.50 5.94 -14.77
C PHE A 101 8.16 6.02 -15.50
N SER A 102 7.63 7.25 -15.72
CA SER A 102 6.36 7.45 -16.41
C SER A 102 6.43 7.10 -17.91
N VAL A 103 7.61 7.19 -18.53
CA VAL A 103 7.80 6.80 -19.94
C VAL A 103 7.94 5.29 -20.11
N GLU A 104 8.71 4.65 -19.23
CA GLU A 104 8.95 3.20 -19.30
C GLU A 104 7.73 2.39 -18.85
N LEU A 105 7.00 2.87 -17.84
CA LEU A 105 5.84 2.23 -17.24
C LEU A 105 4.67 3.22 -17.10
N PRO A 106 4.03 3.62 -18.20
CA PRO A 106 2.94 4.60 -18.17
C PRO A 106 1.83 4.20 -17.22
N LEU A 107 1.40 5.12 -16.36
CA LEU A 107 0.31 4.93 -15.38
C LEU A 107 0.56 3.75 -14.40
N TYR A 108 1.83 3.44 -14.12
CA TYR A 108 2.16 2.42 -13.12
C TYR A 108 2.01 2.94 -11.67
N SER A 109 2.26 4.23 -11.45
CA SER A 109 2.17 4.86 -10.12
C SER A 109 0.84 4.61 -9.38
N PRO A 110 -0.33 4.59 -10.04
CA PRO A 110 -1.59 4.20 -9.42
C PRO A 110 -1.59 2.81 -8.79
N SER A 111 -0.78 1.87 -9.32
CA SER A 111 -0.70 0.51 -8.80
C SER A 111 -0.21 0.46 -7.35
N TYR A 112 0.74 1.29 -6.96
CA TYR A 112 1.23 1.38 -5.58
C TYR A 112 0.17 1.90 -4.61
N PHE A 113 -0.63 2.89 -5.04
CA PHE A 113 -1.73 3.37 -4.22
C PHE A 113 -2.81 2.29 -4.04
N LEU A 114 -3.21 1.66 -5.13
CA LEU A 114 -4.18 0.56 -5.10
C LEU A 114 -3.64 -0.62 -4.29
N ALA A 115 -2.34 -0.93 -4.38
CA ALA A 115 -1.67 -1.96 -3.59
C ALA A 115 -1.78 -1.71 -2.08
N ALA A 116 -1.60 -0.47 -1.63
CA ALA A 116 -1.75 -0.12 -0.22
C ALA A 116 -3.19 -0.36 0.28
N LEU A 117 -4.19 0.00 -0.52
CA LEU A 117 -5.60 -0.27 -0.22
C LEU A 117 -5.92 -1.76 -0.24
N PHE A 118 -5.40 -2.47 -1.24
CA PHE A 118 -5.55 -3.91 -1.41
C PHE A 118 -5.00 -4.69 -0.21
N GLY A 119 -3.75 -4.45 0.17
CA GLY A 119 -3.12 -5.11 1.31
C GLY A 119 -3.91 -4.93 2.61
N SER A 120 -4.48 -3.74 2.83
CA SER A 120 -5.34 -3.48 3.99
C SER A 120 -6.68 -4.22 3.91
N ALA A 121 -7.31 -4.26 2.73
CA ALA A 121 -8.54 -5.01 2.53
C ALA A 121 -8.33 -6.52 2.72
N LEU A 122 -7.25 -7.08 2.17
CA LEU A 122 -6.90 -8.49 2.33
C LEU A 122 -6.63 -8.83 3.80
N ARG A 123 -5.87 -7.99 4.53
CA ARG A 123 -5.65 -8.19 5.98
C ARG A 123 -6.95 -8.21 6.75
N ARG A 124 -7.86 -7.30 6.46
CA ARG A 124 -9.18 -7.26 7.09
C ARG A 124 -9.97 -8.54 6.83
N ALA A 125 -9.97 -9.04 5.59
CA ALA A 125 -10.64 -10.30 5.23
C ALA A 125 -10.05 -11.48 6.02
N VAL A 126 -8.73 -11.62 6.04
CA VAL A 126 -8.05 -12.68 6.80
C VAL A 126 -8.42 -12.60 8.28
N LEU A 127 -8.29 -11.43 8.90
CA LEU A 127 -8.54 -11.25 10.34
C LEU A 127 -9.99 -11.56 10.74
N ALA A 128 -10.95 -11.26 9.86
CA ALA A 128 -12.37 -11.54 10.10
C ALA A 128 -12.65 -13.04 10.28
N GLU A 129 -11.93 -13.91 9.56
CA GLU A 129 -12.15 -15.35 9.62
C GLU A 129 -11.18 -16.10 10.53
N VAL A 130 -9.89 -15.72 10.53
CA VAL A 130 -8.91 -16.48 11.32
C VAL A 130 -8.92 -16.10 12.80
N GLY A 131 -9.40 -14.89 13.13
CA GLY A 131 -9.37 -14.32 14.48
C GLY A 131 -7.95 -14.06 15.00
N GLY A 132 -7.80 -13.15 15.96
CA GLY A 132 -6.51 -12.83 16.58
C GLY A 132 -5.51 -12.14 15.64
N PRO A 133 -4.23 -12.02 16.05
CA PRO A 133 -3.20 -11.41 15.23
C PRO A 133 -2.84 -12.27 14.03
N LEU A 134 -2.32 -11.64 12.96
CA LEU A 134 -1.81 -12.38 11.80
C LEU A 134 -0.56 -13.22 12.13
N TRP A 135 0.23 -12.80 13.10
CA TRP A 135 1.41 -13.50 13.58
C TRP A 135 1.45 -13.60 15.13
N PRO A 136 1.81 -14.75 15.67
CA PRO A 136 1.98 -16.07 15.04
C PRO A 136 0.62 -16.80 14.95
N ASN A 137 0.05 -16.88 13.76
CA ASN A 137 -1.25 -17.52 13.56
C ASN A 137 -1.19 -18.57 12.45
N ARG A 138 -1.20 -19.84 12.85
CA ARG A 138 -1.10 -20.96 11.91
C ARG A 138 -2.26 -21.09 10.93
N LYS A 139 -3.38 -20.38 11.15
CA LYS A 139 -4.54 -20.39 10.25
C LYS A 139 -4.36 -19.48 9.04
N VAL A 140 -3.48 -18.46 9.12
CA VAL A 140 -3.31 -17.44 8.06
C VAL A 140 -2.84 -18.07 6.75
N GLY A 141 -1.78 -18.88 6.77
CA GLY A 141 -1.26 -19.53 5.57
C GLY A 141 -2.30 -20.42 4.85
N PRO A 142 -2.93 -21.39 5.55
CA PRO A 142 -4.01 -22.19 4.96
C PRO A 142 -5.19 -21.37 4.45
N TRP A 143 -5.55 -20.27 5.12
CA TRP A 143 -6.58 -19.36 4.66
C TRP A 143 -6.20 -18.69 3.33
N LEU A 144 -5.00 -18.10 3.25
CA LEU A 144 -4.48 -17.48 2.03
C LEU A 144 -4.43 -18.47 0.87
N LEU A 145 -3.91 -19.67 1.10
CA LEU A 145 -3.86 -20.71 0.07
C LEU A 145 -5.25 -21.07 -0.45
N ARG A 146 -6.24 -21.22 0.43
CA ARG A 146 -7.60 -21.65 0.06
C ARG A 146 -8.40 -20.55 -0.63
N HIS A 147 -8.35 -19.34 -0.09
CA HIS A 147 -9.27 -18.26 -0.46
C HIS A 147 -8.66 -17.24 -1.42
N TRP A 148 -7.34 -17.25 -1.56
CA TRP A 148 -6.66 -16.24 -2.37
C TRP A 148 -5.71 -16.85 -3.41
N MET A 149 -4.72 -17.63 -3.00
CA MET A 149 -3.61 -18.02 -3.88
C MET A 149 -3.93 -19.18 -4.82
N ARG A 150 -4.88 -20.08 -4.45
CA ARG A 150 -5.15 -21.32 -5.18
C ARG A 150 -5.57 -21.09 -6.63
N GLU A 151 -6.31 -20.02 -6.88
CA GLU A 151 -6.85 -19.70 -8.19
C GLU A 151 -5.90 -18.82 -9.02
N GLY A 152 -4.80 -18.36 -8.42
CA GLY A 152 -3.81 -17.50 -9.07
C GLY A 152 -4.42 -16.21 -9.62
N THR A 153 -4.24 -15.98 -10.92
CA THR A 153 -4.75 -14.80 -11.62
C THR A 153 -6.03 -15.05 -12.42
N SER A 154 -6.73 -16.16 -12.15
CA SER A 154 -7.93 -16.56 -12.90
C SER A 154 -9.20 -15.78 -12.53
N PHE A 155 -9.13 -14.88 -11.55
CA PHE A 155 -10.26 -14.09 -11.07
C PHE A 155 -9.98 -12.58 -11.14
N ASP A 156 -11.05 -11.78 -11.16
CA ASP A 156 -10.97 -10.35 -10.91
C ASP A 156 -10.74 -10.09 -9.42
N TRP A 157 -9.58 -9.54 -9.06
CA TRP A 157 -9.15 -9.35 -7.68
C TRP A 157 -10.06 -8.39 -6.89
N THR A 158 -10.66 -7.40 -7.54
CA THR A 158 -11.58 -6.47 -6.86
C THR A 158 -12.89 -7.14 -6.50
N THR A 159 -13.39 -7.99 -7.38
CA THR A 159 -14.56 -8.83 -7.12
C THR A 159 -14.27 -9.82 -6.00
N ARG A 160 -13.12 -10.49 -6.04
CA ARG A 160 -12.74 -11.44 -5.00
C ARG A 160 -12.58 -10.78 -3.63
N LEU A 161 -11.95 -9.61 -3.54
CA LEU A 161 -11.90 -8.87 -2.29
C LEU A 161 -13.29 -8.50 -1.76
N ARG A 162 -14.19 -8.09 -2.65
CA ARG A 162 -15.58 -7.78 -2.26
C ARG A 162 -16.29 -9.01 -1.69
N GLU A 163 -16.13 -10.18 -2.30
CA GLU A 163 -16.67 -11.43 -1.78
C GLU A 163 -16.13 -11.76 -0.39
N LEU A 164 -14.81 -11.65 -0.20
CA LEU A 164 -14.14 -11.97 1.06
C LEU A 164 -14.41 -10.95 2.18
N THR A 165 -14.61 -9.68 1.84
CA THR A 165 -14.81 -8.62 2.83
C THR A 165 -16.28 -8.28 3.08
N GLY A 166 -17.18 -8.71 2.21
CA GLY A 166 -18.58 -8.29 2.20
C GLY A 166 -18.78 -6.80 1.90
N ALA A 167 -17.76 -6.09 1.38
CA ALA A 167 -17.77 -4.66 1.16
C ALA A 167 -17.08 -4.29 -0.16
N PRO A 168 -17.47 -3.17 -0.80
CA PRO A 168 -16.77 -2.64 -1.95
C PRO A 168 -15.30 -2.37 -1.65
N PHE A 169 -14.43 -2.53 -2.66
CA PHE A 169 -13.04 -2.13 -2.57
C PHE A 169 -12.92 -0.61 -2.45
N ASP A 170 -12.42 -0.13 -1.31
CA ASP A 170 -12.25 1.29 -1.01
C ASP A 170 -11.15 1.54 0.04
N ALA A 171 -10.98 2.80 0.43
CA ALA A 171 -9.95 3.20 1.38
C ALA A 171 -10.30 2.95 2.87
N ARG A 172 -11.47 2.45 3.22
CA ARG A 172 -11.90 2.37 4.63
C ARG A 172 -11.01 1.46 5.47
N ALA A 173 -10.61 0.30 4.94
CA ALA A 173 -9.72 -0.61 5.65
C ALA A 173 -8.34 0.04 5.90
N PHE A 174 -7.78 0.67 4.88
CA PHE A 174 -6.51 1.40 4.97
C PHE A 174 -6.56 2.55 5.98
N LEU A 175 -7.61 3.37 5.92
CA LEU A 175 -7.78 4.49 6.86
C LEU A 175 -7.97 4.00 8.30
N ALA A 176 -8.66 2.88 8.51
CA ALA A 176 -8.80 2.29 9.83
C ALA A 176 -7.46 1.84 10.43
N GLU A 177 -6.56 1.27 9.60
CA GLU A 177 -5.23 0.83 10.05
C GLU A 177 -4.23 1.96 10.30
N THR A 178 -4.38 3.08 9.59
CA THR A 178 -3.43 4.19 9.63
C THR A 178 -3.81 5.31 10.59
N ARG A 179 -5.04 5.34 11.10
CA ARG A 179 -5.48 6.33 12.08
C ARG A 179 -4.64 6.26 13.36
N PRO A 180 -4.25 7.42 13.93
CA PRO A 180 -3.65 7.47 15.26
C PRO A 180 -4.60 6.88 16.30
N GLY A 181 -4.08 6.01 17.19
CA GLY A 181 -4.86 5.45 18.30
C GLY A 181 -5.61 4.14 18.01
N THR A 182 -5.60 3.59 16.81
CA THR A 182 -6.02 2.21 16.55
C THR A 182 -4.97 1.23 17.10
N LYS A 183 -5.39 0.49 18.16
CA LYS A 183 -4.61 -0.61 18.74
C LYS A 183 -4.73 -1.87 17.89
#